data_803aed61c58424e0ecc66d75c36a93b4
#
_entry.id   803aed61c58424e0ecc66d75c36a93b4
#
_cell.length_a   1.000
_cell.length_b   1.000
_cell.length_c   1.000
_cell.angle_alpha   90.00
_cell.angle_beta   90.00
_cell.angle_gamma   90.00
#
_symmetry.space_group_name_H-M   'P 1'
#
loop_
_entity.id
_entity.type
_entity.pdbx_description
1 polymer ?
#
loop_
_entity_poly.entity_id
_entity_poly.type
_entity_poly.pdbx_seq_one_letter_code
_entity_poly.pdbx_strand_id
1 'polypeptide(L)'
;MTDEAEHKDEGEARDPGARRSRATEGVRDWPESVERVSEAFRAAGAEARIEEFADGTPTAEAAAAAVGCELGRIVKSLLFDCDGSWVLVLVSGDRRADAAKVASATSSNRARVAGAAQVRDVTGYDVGAVAPVALARVSRILLDRRIPTQGTLWIGAGSPRHMAGLLASELARVTRAELVDVAEDT
;
A
#
# COMPACT_ATOMS: atom_id res chain seq x y z
N MET A 1 29.95 -51.85 -51.42
CA MET A 1 29.28 -52.22 -50.18
C MET A 1 29.54 -51.08 -49.21
N THR A 2 28.84 -50.00 -49.38
CA THR A 2 27.60 -49.47 -48.77
C THR A 2 27.55 -49.68 -47.27
N ASP A 3 27.76 -48.62 -46.54
CA ASP A 3 27.04 -48.42 -45.31
C ASP A 3 26.79 -46.91 -45.14
N GLU A 4 25.51 -46.58 -45.15
CA GLU A 4 24.96 -45.27 -44.95
C GLU A 4 24.81 -45.06 -43.42
N ALA A 5 25.39 -44.01 -42.89
CA ALA A 5 25.12 -43.55 -41.53
C ALA A 5 24.24 -42.32 -41.58
N GLU A 6 22.99 -42.49 -41.20
CA GLU A 6 21.99 -41.46 -40.99
C GLU A 6 22.45 -40.46 -39.94
N HIS A 7 22.50 -39.20 -40.36
CA HIS A 7 22.71 -38.06 -39.47
C HIS A 7 21.34 -37.61 -38.93
N LYS A 8 21.04 -37.91 -37.64
CA LYS A 8 19.88 -37.36 -36.96
C LYS A 8 20.16 -35.93 -36.57
N ASP A 9 19.42 -35.06 -37.19
CA ASP A 9 19.25 -33.66 -36.83
C ASP A 9 18.39 -33.57 -35.54
N GLU A 10 19.03 -33.25 -34.42
CA GLU A 10 18.33 -32.95 -33.16
C GLU A 10 17.98 -31.47 -33.14
N GLY A 11 16.73 -31.19 -33.46
CA GLY A 11 16.13 -29.87 -33.42
C GLY A 11 16.22 -29.24 -32.05
N GLU A 12 16.98 -28.18 -31.96
CA GLU A 12 17.09 -27.29 -30.83
C GLU A 12 15.76 -26.57 -30.59
N ALA A 13 15.05 -26.96 -29.53
CA ALA A 13 13.82 -26.35 -29.11
C ALA A 13 14.08 -24.90 -28.62
N ARG A 14 13.72 -23.94 -29.44
CA ARG A 14 13.72 -22.52 -29.07
C ARG A 14 12.59 -22.27 -28.06
N ASP A 15 12.98 -21.89 -26.87
CA ASP A 15 12.07 -21.37 -25.79
C ASP A 15 11.45 -20.03 -26.20
N PRO A 16 10.11 -19.92 -26.36
CA PRO A 16 9.43 -18.66 -26.68
C PRO A 16 8.87 -18.01 -25.45
N GLY A 17 9.69 -17.62 -24.48
CA GLY A 17 9.12 -17.16 -23.22
C GLY A 17 9.90 -16.16 -22.40
N ALA A 18 10.54 -15.16 -22.99
CA ALA A 18 11.05 -14.05 -22.20
C ALA A 18 11.00 -12.73 -22.99
N ARG A 19 9.81 -12.33 -23.36
CA ARG A 19 9.60 -10.90 -23.66
C ARG A 19 9.54 -10.15 -22.34
N ARG A 20 10.70 -9.75 -21.84
CA ARG A 20 10.79 -8.66 -20.87
C ARG A 20 10.23 -7.43 -21.56
N SER A 21 8.99 -7.06 -21.19
CA SER A 21 8.44 -5.75 -21.49
C SER A 21 9.38 -4.71 -20.91
N ARG A 22 10.15 -4.06 -21.78
CA ARG A 22 10.74 -2.77 -21.46
C ARG A 22 9.54 -1.86 -21.20
N ALA A 23 9.33 -1.48 -19.95
CA ALA A 23 8.41 -0.41 -19.59
C ALA A 23 8.87 0.83 -20.37
N THR A 24 8.12 1.17 -21.40
CA THR A 24 8.15 2.50 -21.99
C THR A 24 7.74 3.45 -20.87
N GLU A 25 8.63 4.35 -20.48
CA GLU A 25 8.32 5.54 -19.71
C GLU A 25 7.43 6.46 -20.57
N GLY A 26 6.18 6.00 -20.82
CA GLY A 26 5.13 6.85 -21.29
C GLY A 26 4.68 7.72 -20.14
N VAL A 27 4.47 9.00 -20.39
CA VAL A 27 3.83 9.93 -19.46
C VAL A 27 2.57 9.23 -18.94
N ARG A 28 2.61 8.80 -17.68
CA ARG A 28 1.44 8.20 -17.02
C ARG A 28 0.55 9.37 -16.64
N ASP A 29 -0.61 9.44 -17.24
CA ASP A 29 -1.63 10.45 -16.91
C ASP A 29 -2.35 10.00 -15.62
N TRP A 30 -1.62 10.04 -14.50
CA TRP A 30 -2.16 9.71 -13.20
C TRP A 30 -2.88 10.92 -12.59
N PRO A 31 -3.93 10.70 -11.79
CA PRO A 31 -4.50 11.77 -10.98
C PRO A 31 -3.44 12.48 -10.13
N GLU A 32 -3.59 13.79 -9.94
CA GLU A 32 -2.65 14.60 -9.14
C GLU A 32 -2.37 14.01 -7.75
N SER A 33 -3.40 13.42 -7.12
CA SER A 33 -3.26 12.74 -5.84
C SER A 33 -2.33 11.54 -5.89
N VAL A 34 -2.31 10.80 -7.00
CA VAL A 34 -1.43 9.63 -7.22
C VAL A 34 -0.01 10.09 -7.53
N GLU A 35 0.14 11.12 -8.36
CA GLU A 35 1.45 11.73 -8.64
C GLU A 35 2.10 12.24 -7.34
N ARG A 36 1.36 12.91 -6.47
CA ARG A 36 1.83 13.37 -5.16
C ARG A 36 2.35 12.21 -4.29
N VAL A 37 1.68 11.06 -4.32
CA VAL A 37 2.14 9.83 -3.63
C VAL A 37 3.44 9.32 -4.24
N SER A 38 3.50 9.23 -5.57
CA SER A 38 4.69 8.79 -6.31
C SER A 38 5.91 9.66 -5.99
N GLU A 39 5.73 10.99 -6.01
CA GLU A 39 6.77 11.95 -5.68
C GLU A 39 7.24 11.82 -4.23
N ALA A 40 6.32 11.61 -3.28
CA ALA A 40 6.67 11.44 -1.87
C ALA A 40 7.53 10.18 -1.64
N PHE A 41 7.20 9.07 -2.28
CA PHE A 41 8.03 7.86 -2.22
C PHE A 41 9.40 8.08 -2.86
N ARG A 42 9.44 8.70 -4.05
CA ARG A 42 10.71 9.01 -4.73
C ARG A 42 11.59 9.93 -3.90
N ALA A 43 11.03 10.98 -3.31
CA ALA A 43 11.75 11.91 -2.43
C ALA A 43 12.28 11.24 -1.18
N ALA A 44 11.59 10.21 -0.67
CA ALA A 44 12.03 9.38 0.46
C ALA A 44 13.04 8.29 0.05
N GLY A 45 13.38 8.17 -1.23
CA GLY A 45 14.26 7.12 -1.74
C GLY A 45 13.67 5.72 -1.56
N ALA A 46 12.35 5.58 -1.67
CA ALA A 46 11.65 4.31 -1.56
C ALA A 46 11.19 3.81 -2.93
N GLU A 47 11.35 2.51 -3.14
CA GLU A 47 10.81 1.83 -4.30
C GLU A 47 9.37 1.38 -3.99
N ALA A 48 8.39 2.12 -4.49
CA ALA A 48 6.99 1.75 -4.39
C ALA A 48 6.44 1.47 -5.80
N ARG A 49 5.84 0.30 -5.98
CA ARG A 49 5.19 -0.09 -7.23
C ARG A 49 3.73 0.37 -7.19
N ILE A 50 3.40 1.47 -7.88
CA ILE A 50 2.02 1.94 -7.99
C ILE A 50 1.35 1.24 -9.17
N GLU A 51 0.17 0.66 -8.91
CA GLU A 51 -0.65 -0.04 -9.89
C GLU A 51 -2.06 0.53 -9.94
N GLU A 52 -2.63 0.58 -11.15
CA GLU A 52 -4.01 0.97 -11.39
C GLU A 52 -4.89 -0.28 -11.59
N PHE A 53 -6.06 -0.29 -10.95
CA PHE A 53 -7.06 -1.35 -11.02
C PHE A 53 -8.36 -0.79 -11.61
N ALA A 54 -8.77 -1.32 -12.77
CA ALA A 54 -9.91 -0.79 -13.55
C ALA A 54 -11.20 -0.73 -12.73
N ASP A 55 -11.48 -1.76 -11.92
CA ASP A 55 -12.69 -1.85 -11.09
C ASP A 55 -12.56 -1.15 -9.73
N GLY A 56 -11.36 -0.60 -9.45
CA GLY A 56 -11.02 -0.04 -8.15
C GLY A 56 -10.84 -1.09 -7.06
N THR A 57 -10.51 -0.61 -5.85
CA THR A 57 -10.28 -1.46 -4.68
C THR A 57 -11.05 -0.90 -3.47
N PRO A 58 -12.41 -0.95 -3.48
CA PRO A 58 -13.25 -0.25 -2.52
C PRO A 58 -13.17 -0.83 -1.09
N THR A 59 -12.76 -2.09 -0.95
CA THR A 59 -12.56 -2.76 0.34
C THR A 59 -11.19 -3.43 0.42
N ALA A 60 -10.75 -3.79 1.62
CA ALA A 60 -9.48 -4.50 1.80
C ALA A 60 -9.52 -5.90 1.13
N GLU A 61 -10.67 -6.56 1.13
CA GLU A 61 -10.88 -7.86 0.46
C GLU A 61 -10.77 -7.71 -1.06
N ALA A 62 -11.42 -6.69 -1.64
CA ALA A 62 -11.31 -6.39 -3.07
C ALA A 62 -9.86 -6.06 -3.44
N ALA A 63 -9.17 -5.28 -2.60
CA ALA A 63 -7.76 -4.96 -2.78
C ALA A 63 -6.89 -6.22 -2.75
N ALA A 64 -7.06 -7.09 -1.75
CA ALA A 64 -6.30 -8.35 -1.63
C ALA A 64 -6.50 -9.25 -2.85
N ALA A 65 -7.75 -9.37 -3.32
CA ALA A 65 -8.06 -10.14 -4.52
C ALA A 65 -7.42 -9.54 -5.78
N ALA A 66 -7.47 -8.21 -5.93
CA ALA A 66 -6.93 -7.51 -7.10
C ALA A 66 -5.40 -7.64 -7.21
N VAL A 67 -4.68 -7.56 -6.08
CA VAL A 67 -3.20 -7.67 -6.07
C VAL A 67 -2.72 -9.12 -5.88
N GLY A 68 -3.62 -10.07 -5.62
CA GLY A 68 -3.28 -11.48 -5.44
C GLY A 68 -2.49 -11.78 -4.16
N CYS A 69 -2.89 -11.18 -3.02
CA CYS A 69 -2.22 -11.40 -1.74
C CYS A 69 -3.22 -11.75 -0.62
N GLU A 70 -2.68 -12.16 0.53
CA GLU A 70 -3.47 -12.36 1.75
C GLU A 70 -3.99 -11.02 2.29
N LEU A 71 -5.19 -11.02 2.91
CA LEU A 71 -5.85 -9.84 3.45
C LEU A 71 -4.98 -9.09 4.48
N GLY A 72 -4.21 -9.82 5.27
CA GLY A 72 -3.28 -9.23 6.25
C GLY A 72 -2.14 -8.41 5.63
N ARG A 73 -1.92 -8.50 4.31
CA ARG A 73 -0.92 -7.71 3.59
C ARG A 73 -1.47 -6.40 3.02
N ILE A 74 -2.76 -6.21 3.06
CA ILE A 74 -3.37 -4.90 2.80
C ILE A 74 -3.24 -4.07 4.07
N VAL A 75 -2.81 -2.83 3.95
CA VAL A 75 -2.71 -1.89 5.07
C VAL A 75 -3.76 -0.80 4.90
N LYS A 76 -4.68 -0.73 5.85
CA LYS A 76 -5.70 0.32 5.91
C LYS A 76 -5.14 1.54 6.62
N SER A 77 -5.32 2.71 6.02
CA SER A 77 -4.98 4.00 6.59
C SER A 77 -6.24 4.66 7.15
N LEU A 78 -6.34 4.74 8.47
CA LEU A 78 -7.50 5.27 9.17
C LEU A 78 -7.12 6.59 9.85
N LEU A 79 -7.84 7.66 9.53
CA LEU A 79 -7.64 8.96 10.19
C LEU A 79 -8.43 9.01 11.49
N PHE A 80 -7.77 9.43 12.57
CA PHE A 80 -8.38 9.64 13.88
C PHE A 80 -8.25 11.10 14.31
N ASP A 81 -9.31 11.60 14.92
CA ASP A 81 -9.29 12.81 15.76
C ASP A 81 -8.98 12.41 17.19
N CYS A 82 -7.83 12.85 17.69
CA CYS A 82 -7.33 12.60 19.03
C CYS A 82 -7.27 13.95 19.77
N ASP A 83 -8.38 14.34 20.41
CA ASP A 83 -8.54 15.62 21.11
C ASP A 83 -8.16 16.84 20.24
N GLY A 84 -8.55 16.84 18.96
CA GLY A 84 -8.26 17.90 17.98
C GLY A 84 -6.95 17.73 17.22
N SER A 85 -6.17 16.71 17.51
CA SER A 85 -4.97 16.35 16.75
C SER A 85 -5.25 15.21 15.76
N TRP A 86 -4.83 15.37 14.52
CA TRP A 86 -5.02 14.36 13.49
C TRP A 86 -3.91 13.30 13.52
N VAL A 87 -4.31 12.05 13.70
CA VAL A 87 -3.41 10.90 13.77
C VAL A 87 -3.81 9.87 12.71
N LEU A 88 -2.87 9.40 11.92
CA LEU A 88 -3.10 8.31 10.98
C LEU A 88 -2.75 6.99 11.66
N VAL A 89 -3.66 6.02 11.58
CA VAL A 89 -3.49 4.69 12.15
C VAL A 89 -3.46 3.67 11.03
N LEU A 90 -2.38 2.91 10.95
CA LEU A 90 -2.17 1.87 9.97
C LEU A 90 -2.41 0.49 10.61
N VAL A 91 -3.41 -0.23 10.10
CA VAL A 91 -3.74 -1.60 10.53
C VAL A 91 -3.86 -2.52 9.32
N SER A 92 -3.58 -3.81 9.50
CA SER A 92 -3.76 -4.78 8.42
C SER A 92 -5.24 -4.96 8.04
N GLY A 93 -5.48 -5.44 6.82
CA GLY A 93 -6.81 -5.55 6.22
C GLY A 93 -7.78 -6.41 7.02
N ASP A 94 -7.28 -7.46 7.66
CA ASP A 94 -7.99 -8.42 8.48
C ASP A 94 -8.26 -7.95 9.93
N ARG A 95 -7.83 -6.74 10.32
CA ARG A 95 -7.97 -6.20 11.67
C ARG A 95 -8.72 -4.88 11.70
N ARG A 96 -9.22 -4.51 12.87
CA ARG A 96 -9.83 -3.21 13.14
C ARG A 96 -8.96 -2.41 14.12
N ALA A 97 -8.97 -1.09 13.98
CA ALA A 97 -8.32 -0.22 14.97
C ALA A 97 -9.18 -0.10 16.21
N ASP A 98 -8.55 -0.17 17.38
CA ASP A 98 -9.16 0.05 18.69
C ASP A 98 -8.98 1.50 19.11
N ALA A 99 -10.08 2.25 19.20
CA ALA A 99 -10.05 3.68 19.56
C ALA A 99 -9.49 3.94 20.97
N ALA A 100 -9.69 3.02 21.93
CA ALA A 100 -9.15 3.17 23.27
C ALA A 100 -7.63 3.00 23.28
N LYS A 101 -7.11 2.01 22.55
CA LYS A 101 -5.67 1.83 22.35
C LYS A 101 -5.03 3.00 21.60
N VAL A 102 -5.71 3.54 20.58
CA VAL A 102 -5.25 4.75 19.88
C VAL A 102 -5.19 5.94 20.82
N ALA A 103 -6.24 6.19 21.62
CA ALA A 103 -6.25 7.26 22.63
C ALA A 103 -5.10 7.11 23.64
N SER A 104 -4.88 5.89 24.12
CA SER A 104 -3.75 5.59 25.03
C SER A 104 -2.40 5.87 24.40
N ALA A 105 -2.18 5.39 23.16
CA ALA A 105 -0.91 5.57 22.42
C ALA A 105 -0.61 7.05 22.12
N THR A 106 -1.66 7.87 22.00
CA THR A 106 -1.53 9.31 21.74
C THR A 106 -1.59 10.18 23.00
N SER A 107 -1.78 9.58 24.17
CA SER A 107 -2.03 10.28 25.44
C SER A 107 -3.22 11.23 25.36
N SER A 108 -4.24 10.87 24.57
CA SER A 108 -5.48 11.63 24.39
C SER A 108 -6.58 11.10 25.32
N ASN A 109 -7.50 11.96 25.71
CA ASN A 109 -8.67 11.53 26.49
C ASN A 109 -9.62 10.69 25.62
N ARG A 110 -9.62 10.95 24.32
CA ARG A 110 -10.49 10.27 23.37
C ARG A 110 -9.89 10.25 21.97
N ALA A 111 -10.09 9.14 21.25
CA ALA A 111 -9.84 9.02 19.82
C ALA A 111 -11.12 8.64 19.08
N ARG A 112 -11.37 9.24 17.93
CA ARG A 112 -12.53 8.97 17.07
C ARG A 112 -12.08 8.82 15.62
N VAL A 113 -12.63 7.85 14.94
CA VAL A 113 -12.43 7.72 13.47
C VAL A 113 -13.06 8.94 12.79
N ALA A 114 -12.29 9.58 11.92
CA ALA A 114 -12.74 10.74 11.15
C ALA A 114 -13.80 10.34 10.11
N GLY A 115 -14.78 11.21 9.92
CA GLY A 115 -15.74 11.07 8.83
C GLY A 115 -15.13 11.40 7.45
N ALA A 116 -15.82 11.01 6.38
CA ALA A 116 -15.32 11.15 5.02
C ALA A 116 -14.93 12.59 4.64
N ALA A 117 -15.71 13.59 5.06
CA ALA A 117 -15.41 15.00 4.81
C ALA A 117 -14.11 15.43 5.49
N GLN A 118 -13.89 14.99 6.75
CA GLN A 118 -12.66 15.26 7.49
C GLN A 118 -11.45 14.57 6.88
N VAL A 119 -11.59 13.31 6.44
CA VAL A 119 -10.52 12.58 5.74
C VAL A 119 -10.07 13.37 4.52
N ARG A 120 -11.01 13.80 3.68
CA ARG A 120 -10.69 14.58 2.47
C ARG A 120 -10.06 15.92 2.80
N ASP A 121 -10.60 16.66 3.76
CA ASP A 121 -10.08 17.97 4.17
C ASP A 121 -8.65 17.87 4.75
N VAL A 122 -8.39 16.87 5.57
CA VAL A 122 -7.11 16.72 6.29
C VAL A 122 -6.02 16.11 5.42
N THR A 123 -6.36 15.07 4.67
CA THR A 123 -5.38 14.27 3.91
C THR A 123 -5.30 14.64 2.43
N GLY A 124 -6.36 15.24 1.89
CA GLY A 124 -6.51 15.46 0.44
C GLY A 124 -6.80 14.19 -0.34
N TYR A 125 -7.17 13.09 0.35
CA TYR A 125 -7.52 11.81 -0.26
C TYR A 125 -8.95 11.42 0.09
N ASP A 126 -9.58 10.61 -0.75
CA ASP A 126 -10.85 9.99 -0.43
C ASP A 126 -10.70 8.83 0.54
N VAL A 127 -11.78 8.51 1.26
CA VAL A 127 -11.82 7.30 2.12
C VAL A 127 -11.53 6.06 1.26
N GLY A 128 -10.68 5.18 1.76
CA GLY A 128 -10.20 3.99 1.04
C GLY A 128 -9.00 4.25 0.13
N ALA A 129 -8.68 5.51 -0.19
CA ALA A 129 -7.55 5.89 -1.04
C ALA A 129 -6.39 6.54 -0.29
N VAL A 130 -6.50 6.69 1.04
CA VAL A 130 -5.52 7.41 1.86
C VAL A 130 -4.15 6.74 1.81
N ALA A 131 -3.18 7.45 1.22
CA ALA A 131 -1.78 7.08 1.29
C ALA A 131 -1.16 7.59 2.60
N PRO A 132 -0.27 6.83 3.27
CA PRO A 132 0.37 7.26 4.51
C PRO A 132 1.58 8.18 4.28
N VAL A 133 1.57 8.94 3.21
CA VAL A 133 2.61 9.90 2.80
C VAL A 133 2.00 11.18 2.29
N ALA A 134 2.77 12.26 2.22
CA ALA A 134 2.32 13.58 1.78
C ALA A 134 1.13 14.12 2.59
N LEU A 135 1.22 14.02 3.92
CA LEU A 135 0.15 14.33 4.89
C LEU A 135 0.53 15.54 5.76
N ALA A 136 0.37 16.74 5.24
CA ALA A 136 0.84 17.97 5.91
C ALA A 136 0.13 18.27 7.24
N ARG A 137 -1.12 17.79 7.43
CA ARG A 137 -1.93 18.10 8.62
C ARG A 137 -2.03 16.93 9.61
N VAL A 138 -1.37 15.81 9.33
CA VAL A 138 -1.29 14.66 10.24
C VAL A 138 -0.07 14.82 11.13
N SER A 139 -0.29 14.81 12.44
CA SER A 139 0.75 15.05 13.45
C SER A 139 1.59 13.80 13.76
N ARG A 140 0.96 12.62 13.72
CA ARG A 140 1.58 11.34 14.03
C ARG A 140 1.02 10.24 13.15
N ILE A 141 1.85 9.24 12.86
CA ILE A 141 1.44 8.01 12.17
C ILE A 141 1.74 6.85 13.11
N LEU A 142 0.72 6.05 13.42
CA LEU A 142 0.83 4.84 14.23
C LEU A 142 0.74 3.62 13.33
N LEU A 143 1.64 2.66 13.51
CA LEU A 143 1.67 1.39 12.77
C LEU A 143 1.39 0.26 13.76
N ASP A 144 0.35 -0.50 13.51
CA ASP A 144 0.04 -1.66 14.37
C ASP A 144 1.17 -2.68 14.31
N ARG A 145 1.64 -3.12 15.49
CA ARG A 145 2.77 -4.06 15.61
C ARG A 145 2.49 -5.45 15.02
N ARG A 146 1.24 -5.76 14.69
CA ARG A 146 0.83 -7.04 14.08
C ARG A 146 0.87 -7.01 12.56
N ILE A 147 1.14 -5.85 11.95
CA ILE A 147 1.39 -5.77 10.50
C ILE A 147 2.63 -6.60 10.17
N PRO A 148 2.59 -7.46 9.13
CA PRO A 148 3.75 -8.24 8.72
C PRO A 148 5.00 -7.39 8.53
N THR A 149 6.11 -7.82 9.13
CA THR A 149 7.38 -7.07 9.08
C THR A 149 8.25 -7.44 7.88
N GLN A 150 7.83 -8.42 7.08
CA GLN A 150 8.56 -8.91 5.91
C GLN A 150 7.66 -9.01 4.69
N GLY A 151 8.26 -8.95 3.51
CA GLY A 151 7.59 -9.03 2.23
C GLY A 151 6.88 -7.74 1.82
N THR A 152 6.10 -7.82 0.76
CA THR A 152 5.37 -6.68 0.21
C THR A 152 4.07 -6.44 0.98
N LEU A 153 3.83 -5.17 1.30
CA LEU A 153 2.56 -4.65 1.79
C LEU A 153 1.92 -3.78 0.71
N TRP A 154 0.61 -3.69 0.72
CA TRP A 154 -0.16 -2.88 -0.21
C TRP A 154 -0.96 -1.83 0.54
N ILE A 155 -0.86 -0.59 0.09
CA ILE A 155 -1.48 0.60 0.69
C ILE A 155 -2.28 1.37 -0.36
N GLY A 156 -3.20 2.23 0.07
CA GLY A 156 -3.83 3.21 -0.82
C GLY A 156 -2.80 4.15 -1.43
N ALA A 157 -2.97 4.51 -2.70
CA ALA A 157 -2.05 5.37 -3.44
C ALA A 157 -2.71 6.64 -3.98
N GLY A 158 -3.65 7.22 -3.25
CA GLY A 158 -4.21 8.54 -3.54
C GLY A 158 -5.48 8.54 -4.38
N SER A 159 -5.90 7.43 -4.95
CA SER A 159 -7.20 7.29 -5.62
C SER A 159 -7.82 5.92 -5.35
N PRO A 160 -9.16 5.77 -5.49
CA PRO A 160 -9.84 4.48 -5.28
C PRO A 160 -9.40 3.36 -6.24
N ARG A 161 -8.70 3.72 -7.30
CA ARG A 161 -8.23 2.80 -8.35
C ARG A 161 -6.73 2.51 -8.28
N HIS A 162 -6.01 3.13 -7.34
CA HIS A 162 -4.55 3.00 -7.28
C HIS A 162 -4.09 2.47 -5.93
N MET A 163 -3.20 1.49 -5.98
CA MET A 163 -2.51 0.97 -4.81
C MET A 163 -1.00 1.02 -5.01
N ALA A 164 -0.27 1.13 -3.92
CA ALA A 164 1.19 1.05 -3.91
C ALA A 164 1.65 -0.18 -3.14
N GLY A 165 2.44 -1.03 -3.80
CA GLY A 165 3.14 -2.15 -3.21
C GLY A 165 4.56 -1.75 -2.83
N LEU A 166 4.95 -1.95 -1.57
CA LEU A 166 6.30 -1.66 -1.08
C LEU A 166 6.70 -2.66 0.01
N LEU A 167 8.00 -2.77 0.28
CA LEU A 167 8.48 -3.61 1.37
C LEU A 167 7.99 -3.09 2.72
N ALA A 168 7.70 -4.00 3.65
CA ALA A 168 7.25 -3.67 5.00
C ALA A 168 8.25 -2.75 5.74
N SER A 169 9.55 -3.00 5.58
CA SER A 169 10.61 -2.15 6.12
C SER A 169 10.59 -0.73 5.55
N GLU A 170 10.27 -0.59 4.27
CA GLU A 170 10.17 0.70 3.61
C GLU A 170 8.95 1.48 4.10
N LEU A 171 7.81 0.82 4.31
CA LEU A 171 6.63 1.47 4.86
C LEU A 171 6.94 2.15 6.21
N ALA A 172 7.52 1.42 7.15
CA ALA A 172 7.86 1.97 8.46
C ALA A 172 8.88 3.13 8.34
N ARG A 173 9.90 2.98 7.49
CA ARG A 173 10.94 3.98 7.27
C ARG A 173 10.38 5.28 6.67
N VAL A 174 9.60 5.17 5.60
CA VAL A 174 9.08 6.33 4.85
C VAL A 174 8.04 7.10 5.65
N THR A 175 7.17 6.38 6.35
CA THR A 175 6.11 7.01 7.15
C THR A 175 6.62 7.53 8.48
N ARG A 176 7.80 7.08 8.95
CA ARG A 176 8.31 7.32 10.31
C ARG A 176 7.27 6.96 11.37
N ALA A 177 6.47 5.94 11.07
CA ALA A 177 5.38 5.53 11.94
C ALA A 177 5.90 4.94 13.25
N GLU A 178 5.20 5.22 14.33
CA GLU A 178 5.44 4.65 15.63
C GLU A 178 4.80 3.26 15.70
N LEU A 179 5.61 2.24 16.03
CA LEU A 179 5.15 0.86 16.14
C LEU A 179 4.46 0.66 17.50
N VAL A 180 3.16 0.42 17.50
CA VAL A 180 2.32 0.35 18.71
C VAL A 180 1.24 -0.74 18.58
N ASP A 181 0.61 -1.11 19.69
CA ASP A 181 -0.58 -1.96 19.71
C ASP A 181 -1.81 -1.07 19.60
N VAL A 182 -2.43 -1.02 18.42
CA VAL A 182 -3.61 -0.19 18.15
C VAL A 182 -4.76 -0.96 17.47
N ALA A 183 -4.61 -2.25 17.26
CA ALA A 183 -5.70 -3.08 16.73
C ALA A 183 -6.49 -3.76 17.86
N GLU A 184 -7.78 -4.05 17.57
CA GLU A 184 -8.63 -4.85 18.46
C GLU A 184 -7.98 -6.21 18.75
N ASP A 185 -8.19 -6.71 19.96
CA ASP A 185 -7.80 -8.07 20.31
C ASP A 185 -8.77 -9.05 19.62
N THR A 186 -8.21 -10.12 19.10
CA THR A 186 -8.96 -11.15 18.35
C THR A 186 -9.51 -12.17 19.31
#